data_b64e366c0b990845e5e3bc39b1ebeab3
#
_entry.id   b64e366c0b990845e5e3bc39b1ebeab3
#
_cell.length_a   1.000
_cell.length_b   1.000
_cell.length_c   1.000
_cell.angle_alpha   90.00
_cell.angle_beta   90.00
_cell.angle_gamma   90.00
#
_symmetry.space_group_name_H-M   'P 1'
#
loop_
_entity.id
_entity.type
_entity.pdbx_description
1 polymer ?
#
loop_
_entity_poly.entity_id
_entity_poly.type
_entity_poly.pdbx_seq_one_letter_code
_entity_poly.pdbx_strand_id
1 'polypeptide(L)'
;MGALTDGAIRQALKRVAETGKQENLTDGEGRGTGRLVLIVRAMPKRVIADWMAQQWRDGKRVKKKLGAYPSMSLAQAREVFKRDYSDSIQKGRSIKISGDTRPGTVGDLFEGYVASLKAAGKPSWKETEKGLNKIADTLGRNRLAREIEPEELVELIRPIYERGAKSMADHVRGYLHAAYSWGMKSEHDYRSTSPRRFRIPFNPASGIPTEPKVQGTRWLDEDEFVKLYRWLEHPDVPVHPSYPRAVQLIMLTGQRVEEIASLHVDQWDAKERIIDWSKTKNMQPHAIPLPSLAAELLESIAPSKGGWFFPSAKDPTKPVTHGTLYSFVWRQRDRGVIPFATNRDLRRTWKTLAGKAGIPKEIRDRIQNHSLQDVSSKNYDRWNYMPEKRAAMAKWDRYTRGLLTRKKLKQAA
;
A
#
# COMPACT_ATOMS: atom_id res chain seq x y z
N MET A 1 28.19 37.46 -37.11
CA MET A 1 27.80 38.87 -37.36
C MET A 1 28.16 39.66 -36.12
N GLY A 2 28.95 40.76 -36.26
CA GLY A 2 29.40 41.55 -35.13
C GLY A 2 28.28 42.30 -34.42
N ALA A 3 28.59 42.85 -33.22
CA ALA A 3 27.64 43.67 -32.50
C ALA A 3 27.18 44.88 -33.33
N LEU A 4 25.89 45.22 -33.26
CA LEU A 4 25.32 46.36 -33.95
C LEU A 4 26.00 47.66 -33.50
N THR A 5 26.26 48.60 -34.43
CA THR A 5 26.85 49.89 -34.17
C THR A 5 25.96 51.03 -34.61
N ASP A 6 26.10 52.22 -34.03
CA ASP A 6 25.33 53.40 -34.43
C ASP A 6 25.62 53.81 -35.85
N GLY A 7 26.82 53.56 -36.36
CA GLY A 7 27.18 53.72 -37.80
C GLY A 7 26.33 52.85 -38.72
N ALA A 8 26.18 51.59 -38.36
CA ALA A 8 25.34 50.65 -39.14
C ALA A 8 23.86 51.05 -39.09
N ILE A 9 23.38 51.58 -37.99
CA ILE A 9 22.01 52.10 -37.89
C ILE A 9 21.77 53.29 -38.78
N ARG A 10 22.68 54.26 -38.79
CA ARG A 10 22.57 55.43 -39.69
C ARG A 10 22.62 55.04 -41.19
N GLN A 11 23.47 54.10 -41.55
CA GLN A 11 23.51 53.58 -42.93
C GLN A 11 22.22 52.89 -43.32
N ALA A 12 21.62 52.09 -42.42
CA ALA A 12 20.38 51.42 -42.69
C ALA A 12 19.21 52.42 -42.83
N LEU A 13 19.15 53.47 -42.02
CA LEU A 13 18.17 54.54 -42.13
C LEU A 13 18.27 55.22 -43.50
N LYS A 14 19.47 55.48 -43.98
CA LYS A 14 19.70 56.08 -45.32
C LYS A 14 19.28 55.17 -46.45
N ARG A 15 19.68 53.87 -46.42
CA ARG A 15 19.28 52.89 -47.39
C ARG A 15 17.77 52.71 -47.47
N VAL A 16 17.07 52.67 -46.32
CA VAL A 16 15.62 52.54 -46.24
C VAL A 16 14.92 53.79 -46.78
N ALA A 17 15.45 54.97 -46.54
CA ALA A 17 14.95 56.19 -47.09
C ALA A 17 15.04 56.23 -48.62
N GLU A 18 16.14 55.72 -49.22
CA GLU A 18 16.38 55.66 -50.65
C GLU A 18 15.59 54.54 -51.36
N THR A 19 15.47 53.38 -50.74
CA THR A 19 14.94 52.19 -51.37
C THR A 19 13.47 51.91 -51.07
N GLY A 20 12.94 52.52 -50.00
CA GLY A 20 11.61 52.21 -49.46
C GLY A 20 11.47 50.80 -48.83
N LYS A 21 12.49 49.96 -48.89
CA LYS A 21 12.43 48.58 -48.41
C LYS A 21 12.77 48.47 -46.93
N GLN A 22 11.93 47.75 -46.14
CA GLN A 22 12.18 47.48 -44.75
C GLN A 22 13.51 46.73 -44.51
N GLU A 23 14.29 47.15 -43.53
CA GLU A 23 15.49 46.51 -43.11
C GLU A 23 15.43 46.12 -41.63
N ASN A 24 15.94 44.93 -41.26
CA ASN A 24 15.99 44.43 -39.89
C ASN A 24 17.47 44.26 -39.46
N LEU A 25 17.90 45.03 -38.52
CA LEU A 25 19.23 44.95 -37.94
C LEU A 25 19.20 44.17 -36.64
N THR A 26 20.02 43.13 -36.53
CA THR A 26 20.06 42.27 -35.35
C THR A 26 21.33 42.54 -34.54
N ASP A 27 21.18 42.72 -33.25
CA ASP A 27 22.28 42.87 -32.31
C ASP A 27 22.56 41.55 -31.56
N GLY A 28 23.80 41.06 -31.61
CA GLY A 28 24.28 39.88 -30.89
C GLY A 28 24.22 38.55 -31.67
N GLU A 29 25.08 37.61 -31.28
CA GLU A 29 25.32 36.30 -31.92
C GLU A 29 24.62 35.11 -31.21
N GLY A 30 23.62 35.30 -30.40
CA GLY A 30 23.03 34.21 -29.57
C GLY A 30 22.05 33.27 -30.33
N ARG A 31 22.39 32.00 -30.52
CA ARG A 31 21.37 30.94 -30.72
C ARG A 31 20.74 30.63 -29.36
N GLY A 32 19.42 30.82 -29.20
CA GLY A 32 18.64 30.37 -28.06
C GLY A 32 18.26 31.43 -27.00
N THR A 33 18.87 32.62 -27.00
CA THR A 33 18.72 33.62 -25.92
C THR A 33 17.83 34.82 -26.27
N GLY A 34 17.03 34.77 -27.31
CA GLY A 34 16.34 35.97 -27.82
C GLY A 34 17.29 36.94 -28.54
N ARG A 35 16.75 37.91 -29.24
CA ARG A 35 17.52 38.87 -30.05
C ARG A 35 16.93 40.26 -29.88
N LEU A 36 17.81 41.25 -29.73
CA LEU A 36 17.45 42.65 -29.92
C LEU A 36 17.50 42.92 -31.41
N VAL A 37 16.42 43.46 -31.97
CA VAL A 37 16.29 43.75 -33.38
C VAL A 37 15.77 45.16 -33.58
N LEU A 38 16.46 45.98 -34.41
CA LEU A 38 15.96 47.24 -34.87
C LEU A 38 15.26 47.01 -36.22
N ILE A 39 13.98 47.36 -36.28
CA ILE A 39 13.19 47.29 -37.53
C ILE A 39 13.08 48.68 -38.10
N VAL A 40 13.68 48.93 -39.25
CA VAL A 40 13.69 50.21 -39.96
C VAL A 40 12.69 50.13 -41.12
N ARG A 41 11.74 51.05 -41.17
CA ARG A 41 10.66 51.05 -42.16
C ARG A 41 10.48 52.44 -42.77
N ALA A 42 10.28 52.52 -44.08
CA ALA A 42 9.84 53.75 -44.76
C ALA A 42 8.33 53.95 -44.54
N MET A 43 7.95 55.16 -44.16
CA MET A 43 6.57 55.60 -44.07
C MET A 43 6.39 56.79 -45.06
N PRO A 44 5.18 57.14 -45.50
CA PRO A 44 4.96 58.13 -46.56
C PRO A 44 5.66 59.49 -46.32
N LYS A 45 5.88 59.86 -45.05
CA LYS A 45 6.50 61.17 -44.72
C LYS A 45 7.82 61.08 -43.92
N ARG A 46 8.22 59.86 -43.51
CA ARG A 46 9.44 59.67 -42.66
C ARG A 46 9.90 58.23 -42.63
N VAL A 47 11.14 57.98 -42.24
CA VAL A 47 11.65 56.67 -41.85
C VAL A 47 11.46 56.51 -40.37
N ILE A 48 10.92 55.36 -39.93
CA ILE A 48 10.79 55.01 -38.51
C ILE A 48 11.66 53.79 -38.23
N ALA A 49 12.21 53.75 -37.00
CA ALA A 49 12.99 52.63 -36.54
C ALA A 49 12.59 52.24 -35.13
N ASP A 50 12.14 51.02 -34.95
CA ASP A 50 11.62 50.48 -33.69
C ASP A 50 12.49 49.37 -33.15
N TRP A 51 12.91 49.51 -31.90
CA TRP A 51 13.56 48.45 -31.13
C TRP A 51 12.59 47.37 -30.73
N MET A 52 12.90 46.12 -31.10
CA MET A 52 12.07 44.95 -30.82
C MET A 52 12.89 43.93 -30.06
N ALA A 53 12.38 43.41 -28.95
CA ALA A 53 12.83 42.17 -28.37
C ALA A 53 12.15 41.00 -29.10
N GLN A 54 12.93 40.08 -29.63
CA GLN A 54 12.43 38.93 -30.35
C GLN A 54 12.82 37.65 -29.62
N GLN A 55 11.84 36.82 -29.27
CA GLN A 55 12.04 35.54 -28.59
C GLN A 55 11.23 34.44 -29.25
N TRP A 56 11.62 33.19 -29.02
CA TRP A 56 10.81 32.03 -29.33
C TRP A 56 10.04 31.59 -28.08
N ARG A 57 8.72 31.49 -28.17
CA ARG A 57 7.86 30.91 -27.15
C ARG A 57 6.93 29.90 -27.79
N ASP A 58 6.90 28.66 -27.24
CA ASP A 58 6.00 27.59 -27.70
C ASP A 58 6.04 27.33 -29.22
N GLY A 59 7.24 27.33 -29.81
CA GLY A 59 7.43 27.15 -31.25
C GLY A 59 7.09 28.36 -32.13
N LYS A 60 6.64 29.47 -31.53
CA LYS A 60 6.27 30.71 -32.26
C LYS A 60 7.24 31.84 -31.93
N ARG A 61 7.50 32.67 -32.96
CA ARG A 61 8.31 33.88 -32.81
C ARG A 61 7.48 35.02 -32.26
N VAL A 62 7.79 35.47 -31.05
CA VAL A 62 7.12 36.61 -30.36
C VAL A 62 8.03 37.81 -30.45
N LYS A 63 7.47 38.97 -30.86
CA LYS A 63 8.18 40.25 -30.87
C LYS A 63 7.47 41.23 -29.92
N LYS A 64 8.25 41.95 -29.11
CA LYS A 64 7.73 43.03 -28.22
C LYS A 64 8.52 44.29 -28.48
N LYS A 65 7.81 45.40 -28.72
CA LYS A 65 8.41 46.72 -28.92
C LYS A 65 8.99 47.24 -27.57
N LEU A 66 10.24 47.69 -27.63
CA LEU A 66 10.95 48.30 -26.48
C LEU A 66 10.91 49.81 -26.53
N GLY A 67 11.08 50.39 -27.71
CA GLY A 67 11.11 51.82 -27.91
C GLY A 67 11.40 52.17 -29.37
N ALA A 68 11.50 53.44 -29.67
CA ALA A 68 11.83 53.96 -31.02
C ALA A 68 13.18 54.65 -31.06
N TYR A 69 13.95 54.41 -32.09
CA TYR A 69 15.18 55.18 -32.35
C TYR A 69 14.81 56.44 -33.12
N PRO A 70 15.43 57.64 -32.83
CA PRO A 70 16.54 57.84 -31.91
C PRO A 70 16.15 58.12 -30.45
N SER A 71 14.86 58.21 -30.09
CA SER A 71 14.41 58.50 -28.70
C SER A 71 14.93 57.49 -27.69
N MET A 72 15.18 56.23 -28.11
CA MET A 72 15.92 55.23 -27.36
C MET A 72 17.19 54.90 -28.12
N SER A 73 18.36 55.16 -27.50
CA SER A 73 19.67 54.87 -28.10
C SER A 73 19.92 53.33 -28.12
N LEU A 74 20.92 52.90 -28.89
CA LEU A 74 21.37 51.49 -28.92
C LEU A 74 21.78 50.99 -27.51
N ALA A 75 22.47 51.83 -26.73
CA ALA A 75 22.90 51.49 -25.38
C ALA A 75 21.71 51.29 -24.45
N GLN A 76 20.74 52.19 -24.48
CA GLN A 76 19.49 52.05 -23.70
C GLN A 76 18.68 50.84 -24.11
N ALA A 77 18.55 50.56 -25.40
CA ALA A 77 17.87 49.40 -25.92
C ALA A 77 18.51 48.08 -25.45
N ARG A 78 19.84 48.01 -25.40
CA ARG A 78 20.62 46.88 -24.84
C ARG A 78 20.36 46.71 -23.36
N GLU A 79 20.36 47.79 -22.58
CA GLU A 79 20.13 47.77 -21.15
C GLU A 79 18.70 47.25 -20.81
N VAL A 80 17.68 47.79 -21.48
CA VAL A 80 16.30 47.35 -21.31
C VAL A 80 16.16 45.89 -21.74
N PHE A 81 16.78 45.49 -22.85
CA PHE A 81 16.75 44.10 -23.32
C PHE A 81 17.44 43.18 -22.31
N LYS A 82 18.58 43.55 -21.78
CA LYS A 82 19.32 42.77 -20.77
C LYS A 82 18.54 42.66 -19.47
N ARG A 83 17.98 43.75 -18.95
CA ARG A 83 17.17 43.76 -17.74
C ARG A 83 15.91 42.94 -17.84
N ASP A 84 15.10 43.12 -18.91
CA ASP A 84 13.75 42.56 -18.99
C ASP A 84 13.71 41.18 -19.66
N TYR A 85 14.79 40.79 -20.37
CA TYR A 85 14.81 39.56 -21.17
C TYR A 85 15.96 38.61 -20.86
N SER A 86 17.04 39.03 -20.16
CA SER A 86 18.08 38.10 -19.71
C SER A 86 17.58 37.26 -18.53
N ASP A 87 16.77 37.82 -17.63
CA ASP A 87 16.20 37.11 -16.48
C ASP A 87 15.16 36.07 -16.89
N SER A 88 14.49 36.27 -18.02
CA SER A 88 13.55 35.26 -18.54
C SER A 88 14.22 34.00 -19.09
N ILE A 89 15.53 34.07 -19.34
CA ILE A 89 16.36 32.96 -19.82
C ILE A 89 16.89 32.12 -18.69
N GLN A 90 17.15 32.73 -17.52
CA GLN A 90 17.56 32.01 -16.29
C GLN A 90 16.40 31.31 -15.58
N LYS A 91 15.15 31.80 -15.77
CA LYS A 91 13.96 31.04 -15.37
C LYS A 91 13.73 29.94 -16.40
N GLY A 92 14.29 28.77 -16.15
CA GLY A 92 14.10 27.56 -16.94
C GLY A 92 12.63 27.37 -17.33
N ARG A 93 12.34 26.59 -18.36
CA ARG A 93 10.96 26.28 -18.81
C ARG A 93 10.10 26.02 -17.59
N SER A 94 9.12 26.89 -17.30
CA SER A 94 8.18 26.62 -16.23
C SER A 94 7.42 25.36 -16.61
N ILE A 95 7.64 24.30 -15.88
CA ILE A 95 6.89 23.05 -16.04
C ILE A 95 5.44 23.42 -15.70
N LYS A 96 4.53 23.27 -16.67
CA LYS A 96 3.09 23.42 -16.37
C LYS A 96 2.72 22.30 -15.42
N ILE A 97 2.32 22.68 -14.21
CA ILE A 97 1.74 21.74 -13.26
C ILE A 97 0.36 21.38 -13.81
N SER A 98 0.24 20.18 -14.37
CA SER A 98 -1.03 19.62 -14.82
C SER A 98 -1.77 19.00 -13.65
N GLY A 99 -3.07 19.12 -13.62
CA GLY A 99 -3.95 18.52 -12.63
C GLY A 99 -4.83 19.54 -11.89
N ASP A 100 -5.80 19.03 -11.16
CA ASP A 100 -6.67 19.81 -10.28
C ASP A 100 -5.87 20.35 -9.10
N THR A 101 -5.73 21.65 -8.99
CA THR A 101 -4.97 22.33 -7.92
C THR A 101 -5.85 22.68 -6.71
N ARG A 102 -7.12 22.29 -6.70
CA ARG A 102 -8.00 22.53 -5.56
C ARG A 102 -7.47 21.84 -4.32
N PRO A 103 -7.57 22.49 -3.15
CA PRO A 103 -7.17 21.87 -1.89
C PRO A 103 -7.96 20.59 -1.64
N GLY A 104 -7.26 19.55 -1.19
CA GLY A 104 -7.88 18.27 -0.86
C GLY A 104 -8.53 18.28 0.51
N THR A 105 -9.75 17.74 0.58
CA THR A 105 -10.52 17.59 1.82
C THR A 105 -10.14 16.29 2.56
N VAL A 106 -10.66 16.11 3.78
CA VAL A 106 -10.54 14.85 4.55
C VAL A 106 -11.14 13.68 3.77
N GLY A 107 -12.29 13.89 3.11
CA GLY A 107 -12.91 12.89 2.23
C GLY A 107 -12.00 12.52 1.07
N ASP A 108 -11.49 13.50 0.31
CA ASP A 108 -10.57 13.30 -0.79
C ASP A 108 -9.30 12.52 -0.36
N LEU A 109 -8.76 12.84 0.84
CA LEU A 109 -7.58 12.18 1.40
C LEU A 109 -7.83 10.70 1.65
N PHE A 110 -8.93 10.38 2.34
CA PHE A 110 -9.22 9.01 2.73
C PHE A 110 -9.64 8.15 1.54
N GLU A 111 -10.44 8.69 0.63
CA GLU A 111 -10.81 8.03 -0.62
C GLU A 111 -9.58 7.76 -1.51
N GLY A 112 -8.70 8.74 -1.66
CA GLY A 112 -7.46 8.59 -2.42
C GLY A 112 -6.53 7.54 -1.81
N TYR A 113 -6.39 7.51 -0.49
CA TYR A 113 -5.60 6.49 0.20
C TYR A 113 -6.19 5.09 0.01
N VAL A 114 -7.51 4.92 0.20
CA VAL A 114 -8.20 3.65 -0.03
C VAL A 114 -8.05 3.17 -1.48
N ALA A 115 -8.19 4.08 -2.44
CA ALA A 115 -7.97 3.78 -3.85
C ALA A 115 -6.54 3.28 -4.12
N SER A 116 -5.54 3.87 -3.45
CA SER A 116 -4.14 3.42 -3.55
C SER A 116 -3.94 2.01 -2.98
N LEU A 117 -4.60 1.67 -1.86
CA LEU A 117 -4.57 0.32 -1.28
C LEU A 117 -5.22 -0.71 -2.22
N LYS A 118 -6.35 -0.33 -2.83
CA LYS A 118 -7.06 -1.17 -3.80
C LYS A 118 -6.21 -1.43 -5.04
N ALA A 119 -5.60 -0.40 -5.59
CA ALA A 119 -4.68 -0.52 -6.73
C ALA A 119 -3.46 -1.39 -6.41
N ALA A 120 -2.96 -1.31 -5.17
CA ALA A 120 -1.86 -2.15 -4.69
C ALA A 120 -2.30 -3.60 -4.32
N GLY A 121 -3.56 -3.97 -4.53
CA GLY A 121 -4.09 -5.31 -4.20
C GLY A 121 -4.07 -5.66 -2.71
N LYS A 122 -4.08 -4.67 -1.81
CA LYS A 122 -4.04 -4.91 -0.36
C LYS A 122 -5.39 -5.42 0.15
N PRO A 123 -5.50 -6.66 0.68
CA PRO A 123 -6.80 -7.23 1.10
C PRO A 123 -7.54 -6.40 2.16
N SER A 124 -6.79 -5.67 2.99
CA SER A 124 -7.34 -4.84 4.08
C SER A 124 -8.05 -3.56 3.63
N TRP A 125 -8.07 -3.24 2.32
CA TRP A 125 -8.65 -1.98 1.85
C TRP A 125 -10.11 -1.79 2.25
N LYS A 126 -10.91 -2.86 2.29
CA LYS A 126 -12.34 -2.81 2.67
C LYS A 126 -12.54 -2.40 4.14
N GLU A 127 -11.72 -2.95 5.03
CA GLU A 127 -11.79 -2.63 6.46
C GLU A 127 -11.28 -1.22 6.73
N THR A 128 -10.20 -0.83 6.04
CA THR A 128 -9.65 0.53 6.09
C THR A 128 -10.67 1.56 5.58
N GLU A 129 -11.33 1.30 4.46
CA GLU A 129 -12.40 2.15 3.90
C GLU A 129 -13.54 2.34 4.91
N LYS A 130 -14.05 1.23 5.49
CA LYS A 130 -15.11 1.29 6.49
C LYS A 130 -14.70 2.09 7.73
N GLY A 131 -13.46 1.93 8.19
CA GLY A 131 -12.91 2.67 9.32
C GLY A 131 -12.78 4.16 9.02
N LEU A 132 -12.14 4.51 7.91
CA LEU A 132 -11.90 5.89 7.51
C LEU A 132 -13.18 6.64 7.14
N ASN A 133 -14.19 5.99 6.57
CA ASN A 133 -15.48 6.61 6.30
C ASN A 133 -16.16 7.13 7.57
N LYS A 134 -16.18 6.31 8.64
CA LYS A 134 -16.72 6.75 9.95
C LYS A 134 -15.94 7.93 10.53
N ILE A 135 -14.63 7.89 10.38
CA ILE A 135 -13.74 8.98 10.84
C ILE A 135 -14.00 10.27 10.03
N ALA A 136 -14.14 10.16 8.70
CA ALA A 136 -14.42 11.29 7.84
C ALA A 136 -15.75 11.98 8.20
N ASP A 137 -16.78 11.20 8.54
CA ASP A 137 -18.07 11.73 8.95
C ASP A 137 -17.97 12.51 10.28
N THR A 138 -17.12 12.04 11.21
CA THR A 138 -16.90 12.71 12.51
C THR A 138 -16.03 13.97 12.37
N LEU A 139 -14.95 13.92 11.57
CA LEU A 139 -14.06 15.06 11.37
C LEU A 139 -14.63 16.16 10.44
N GLY A 140 -15.64 15.81 9.66
CA GLY A 140 -16.19 16.67 8.61
C GLY A 140 -15.53 16.39 7.26
N ARG A 141 -16.21 15.61 6.42
CA ARG A 141 -15.73 15.12 5.12
C ARG A 141 -15.22 16.21 4.18
N ASN A 142 -15.84 17.41 4.25
CA ASN A 142 -15.55 18.56 3.39
C ASN A 142 -14.50 19.52 3.98
N ARG A 143 -14.03 19.31 5.20
CA ARG A 143 -12.94 20.09 5.78
C ARG A 143 -11.64 19.83 5.04
N LEU A 144 -10.77 20.84 4.96
CA LEU A 144 -9.46 20.67 4.35
C LEU A 144 -8.59 19.75 5.21
N ALA A 145 -7.98 18.74 4.58
CA ALA A 145 -7.18 17.76 5.29
C ALA A 145 -6.01 18.39 6.07
N ARG A 146 -5.45 19.50 5.57
CA ARG A 146 -4.35 20.25 6.20
C ARG A 146 -4.74 21.02 7.47
N GLU A 147 -6.04 21.17 7.73
CA GLU A 147 -6.58 21.96 8.85
C GLU A 147 -6.97 21.07 10.04
N ILE A 148 -6.74 19.78 9.95
CA ILE A 148 -6.99 18.84 11.05
C ILE A 148 -5.79 18.86 12.00
N GLU A 149 -6.06 19.21 13.24
CA GLU A 149 -5.05 19.29 14.29
C GLU A 149 -4.90 17.98 15.06
N PRO A 150 -3.72 17.70 15.64
CA PRO A 150 -3.47 16.48 16.42
C PRO A 150 -4.48 16.28 17.56
N GLU A 151 -4.89 17.35 18.23
CA GLU A 151 -5.84 17.36 19.34
C GLU A 151 -7.19 16.81 18.93
N GLU A 152 -7.67 17.13 17.74
CA GLU A 152 -8.94 16.61 17.21
C GLU A 152 -8.87 15.09 17.01
N LEU A 153 -7.72 14.58 16.55
CA LEU A 153 -7.52 13.14 16.40
C LEU A 153 -7.46 12.43 17.75
N VAL A 154 -6.86 13.07 18.75
CA VAL A 154 -6.86 12.56 20.14
C VAL A 154 -8.27 12.46 20.69
N GLU A 155 -9.08 13.52 20.54
CA GLU A 155 -10.48 13.52 21.01
C GLU A 155 -11.35 12.51 20.26
N LEU A 156 -11.07 12.22 19.00
CA LEU A 156 -11.75 11.17 18.24
C LEU A 156 -11.40 9.76 18.77
N ILE A 157 -10.15 9.55 19.18
CA ILE A 157 -9.65 8.24 19.61
C ILE A 157 -9.97 7.98 21.10
N ARG A 158 -9.98 9.00 21.94
CA ARG A 158 -10.15 8.91 23.39
C ARG A 158 -11.38 8.07 23.81
N PRO A 159 -12.60 8.27 23.29
CA PRO A 159 -13.77 7.49 23.71
C PRO A 159 -13.64 5.99 23.39
N ILE A 160 -12.86 5.66 22.34
CA ILE A 160 -12.60 4.26 21.98
C ILE A 160 -11.66 3.63 23.00
N TYR A 161 -10.67 4.37 23.45
CA TYR A 161 -9.72 3.93 24.44
C TYR A 161 -10.37 3.77 25.83
N GLU A 162 -11.14 4.76 26.29
CA GLU A 162 -11.79 4.81 27.59
C GLU A 162 -12.80 3.68 27.81
N ARG A 163 -13.52 3.25 26.76
CA ARG A 163 -14.38 2.06 26.82
C ARG A 163 -13.61 0.73 26.87
N GLY A 164 -12.28 0.74 27.00
CA GLY A 164 -11.42 -0.46 27.08
C GLY A 164 -11.02 -1.07 25.73
N ALA A 165 -11.44 -0.50 24.59
CA ALA A 165 -11.13 -1.04 23.26
C ALA A 165 -9.75 -0.55 22.73
N LYS A 166 -8.70 -0.72 23.54
CA LYS A 166 -7.33 -0.21 23.27
C LYS A 166 -6.78 -0.59 21.91
N SER A 167 -6.93 -1.84 21.51
CA SER A 167 -6.48 -2.31 20.20
C SER A 167 -7.21 -1.61 19.04
N MET A 168 -8.49 -1.29 19.20
CA MET A 168 -9.27 -0.55 18.20
C MET A 168 -8.82 0.91 18.13
N ALA A 169 -8.50 1.53 19.27
CA ALA A 169 -7.95 2.88 19.33
C ALA A 169 -6.62 2.96 18.54
N ASP A 170 -5.72 1.99 18.77
CA ASP A 170 -4.45 1.91 18.02
C ASP A 170 -4.66 1.65 16.52
N HIS A 171 -5.67 0.86 16.13
CA HIS A 171 -6.03 0.66 14.72
C HIS A 171 -6.52 1.95 14.07
N VAL A 172 -7.40 2.70 14.74
CA VAL A 172 -7.90 4.01 14.24
C VAL A 172 -6.74 4.99 14.06
N ARG A 173 -5.87 5.09 15.08
CA ARG A 173 -4.64 5.88 14.99
C ARG A 173 -3.78 5.44 13.79
N GLY A 174 -3.63 4.14 13.58
CA GLY A 174 -2.87 3.57 12.47
C GLY A 174 -3.46 3.91 11.09
N TYR A 175 -4.77 3.89 10.95
CA TYR A 175 -5.44 4.30 9.71
C TYR A 175 -5.21 5.78 9.40
N LEU A 176 -5.38 6.64 10.40
CA LEU A 176 -5.13 8.08 10.29
C LEU A 176 -3.68 8.36 9.90
N HIS A 177 -2.73 7.78 10.64
CA HIS A 177 -1.31 7.97 10.36
C HIS A 177 -0.94 7.53 8.93
N ALA A 178 -1.46 6.40 8.48
CA ALA A 178 -1.17 5.88 7.15
C ALA A 178 -1.80 6.74 6.04
N ALA A 179 -3.05 7.20 6.22
CA ALA A 179 -3.73 8.05 5.26
C ALA A 179 -3.04 9.42 5.12
N TYR A 180 -2.68 10.06 6.23
CA TYR A 180 -1.95 11.35 6.22
C TYR A 180 -0.55 11.20 5.64
N SER A 181 0.19 10.13 5.99
CA SER A 181 1.50 9.84 5.39
C SER A 181 1.42 9.62 3.88
N TRP A 182 0.34 8.99 3.40
CA TRP A 182 0.10 8.84 1.97
C TRP A 182 -0.21 10.20 1.32
N GLY A 183 -1.06 11.02 1.92
CA GLY A 183 -1.41 12.35 1.41
C GLY A 183 -0.20 13.25 1.22
N MET A 184 0.68 13.29 2.22
CA MET A 184 1.94 14.05 2.15
C MET A 184 2.86 13.59 1.02
N LYS A 185 2.90 12.30 0.72
CA LYS A 185 3.75 11.70 -0.32
C LYS A 185 3.13 11.78 -1.71
N SER A 186 1.82 11.67 -1.81
CA SER A 186 1.09 11.57 -3.08
C SER A 186 1.30 12.77 -4.00
N GLU A 187 1.53 13.95 -3.44
CA GLU A 187 1.80 15.18 -4.19
C GLU A 187 3.19 15.24 -4.82
N HIS A 188 4.13 14.47 -4.27
CA HIS A 188 5.53 14.42 -4.70
C HIS A 188 5.86 13.12 -5.45
N ASP A 189 4.92 12.18 -5.53
CA ASP A 189 5.11 10.95 -6.27
C ASP A 189 4.72 11.14 -7.74
N TYR A 190 5.71 11.11 -8.63
CA TYR A 190 5.52 11.23 -10.09
C TYR A 190 4.61 10.14 -10.68
N ARG A 191 4.40 9.04 -9.97
CA ARG A 191 3.50 7.93 -10.35
C ARG A 191 2.07 8.16 -9.88
N SER A 192 1.86 9.13 -8.97
CA SER A 192 0.54 9.42 -8.42
C SER A 192 -0.30 10.18 -9.44
N THR A 193 -1.52 9.69 -9.64
CA THR A 193 -2.54 10.36 -10.44
C THR A 193 -3.54 11.13 -9.58
N SER A 194 -3.21 11.39 -8.30
CA SER A 194 -4.11 12.12 -7.40
C SER A 194 -4.46 13.49 -7.96
N PRO A 195 -5.75 13.77 -8.17
CA PRO A 195 -6.20 15.07 -8.72
C PRO A 195 -6.15 16.20 -7.70
N ARG A 196 -5.89 15.90 -6.43
CA ARG A 196 -5.96 16.85 -5.33
C ARG A 196 -4.60 17.20 -4.75
N ARG A 197 -4.48 18.43 -4.23
CA ARG A 197 -3.32 18.87 -3.48
C ARG A 197 -3.69 19.08 -2.02
N PHE A 198 -3.14 18.23 -1.16
CA PHE A 198 -3.46 18.25 0.27
C PHE A 198 -2.67 19.31 1.02
N ARG A 199 -1.42 19.58 0.62
CA ARG A 199 -0.50 20.55 1.24
C ARG A 199 -0.40 20.37 2.76
N ILE A 200 -0.37 19.13 3.20
CA ILE A 200 -0.28 18.76 4.61
C ILE A 200 1.15 19.05 5.11
N PRO A 201 1.34 19.97 6.07
CA PRO A 201 2.67 20.38 6.51
C PRO A 201 3.36 19.29 7.36
N PHE A 202 2.59 18.57 8.15
CA PHE A 202 3.04 17.45 8.99
C PHE A 202 1.89 16.46 9.18
N ASN A 203 2.23 15.23 9.52
CA ASN A 203 1.21 14.22 9.79
C ASN A 203 0.65 14.40 11.21
N PRO A 204 -0.63 14.81 11.38
CA PRO A 204 -1.20 15.11 12.70
C PRO A 204 -1.30 13.87 13.62
N ALA A 205 -1.24 12.65 13.05
CA ALA A 205 -1.22 11.41 13.84
C ALA A 205 0.17 10.94 14.27
N SER A 206 1.26 11.64 13.86
CA SER A 206 2.63 11.20 14.16
C SER A 206 2.98 11.32 15.64
N GLY A 207 2.50 12.36 16.32
CA GLY A 207 2.75 12.59 17.75
C GLY A 207 1.88 11.75 18.67
N ILE A 208 0.84 11.07 18.16
CA ILE A 208 -0.04 10.25 18.98
C ILE A 208 0.65 8.93 19.34
N PRO A 209 0.83 8.60 20.63
CA PRO A 209 1.53 7.39 21.04
C PRO A 209 0.77 6.13 20.61
N THR A 210 1.52 5.04 20.46
CA THR A 210 0.97 3.70 20.17
C THR A 210 0.83 2.90 21.47
N GLU A 211 -0.21 2.08 21.56
CA GLU A 211 -0.31 1.12 22.65
C GLU A 211 0.79 0.04 22.54
N PRO A 212 1.42 -0.35 23.65
CA PRO A 212 2.34 -1.46 23.67
C PRO A 212 1.67 -2.74 23.19
N LYS A 213 2.24 -3.39 22.16
CA LYS A 213 1.70 -4.66 21.66
C LYS A 213 2.00 -5.78 22.65
N VAL A 214 1.00 -6.21 23.38
CA VAL A 214 1.10 -7.42 24.21
C VAL A 214 1.14 -8.64 23.29
N GLN A 215 2.28 -9.31 23.25
CA GLN A 215 2.39 -10.58 22.54
C GLN A 215 1.67 -11.66 23.35
N GLY A 216 0.69 -12.31 22.71
CA GLY A 216 0.09 -13.48 23.33
C GLY A 216 1.14 -14.59 23.48
N THR A 217 1.19 -15.20 24.65
CA THR A 217 2.12 -16.29 25.01
C THR A 217 1.42 -17.64 25.16
N ARG A 218 0.08 -17.64 25.14
CA ARG A 218 -0.74 -18.84 25.36
C ARG A 218 -0.53 -19.89 24.26
N TRP A 219 -0.37 -21.13 24.66
CA TRP A 219 -0.42 -22.37 23.89
C TRP A 219 -1.06 -23.47 24.73
N LEU A 220 -1.62 -24.49 24.12
CA LEU A 220 -2.22 -25.64 24.78
C LEU A 220 -1.13 -26.65 25.13
N ASP A 221 -1.07 -27.09 26.38
CA ASP A 221 -0.23 -28.23 26.72
C ASP A 221 -0.76 -29.54 26.10
N GLU A 222 -0.08 -30.66 26.34
CA GLU A 222 -0.44 -31.94 25.75
C GLU A 222 -1.83 -32.43 26.19
N ASP A 223 -2.19 -32.14 27.45
CA ASP A 223 -3.47 -32.54 28.02
C ASP A 223 -4.62 -31.70 27.47
N GLU A 224 -4.43 -30.41 27.41
CA GLU A 224 -5.37 -29.49 26.79
C GLU A 224 -5.55 -29.76 25.28
N PHE A 225 -4.43 -30.08 24.57
CA PHE A 225 -4.47 -30.45 23.16
C PHE A 225 -5.34 -31.71 22.96
N VAL A 226 -5.10 -32.77 23.72
CA VAL A 226 -5.89 -34.01 23.62
C VAL A 226 -7.34 -33.76 24.01
N LYS A 227 -7.61 -33.03 25.09
CA LYS A 227 -8.95 -32.70 25.56
C LYS A 227 -9.74 -31.95 24.48
N LEU A 228 -9.15 -30.91 23.87
CA LEU A 228 -9.79 -30.17 22.78
C LEU A 228 -9.99 -31.05 21.56
N TYR A 229 -8.96 -31.79 21.14
CA TYR A 229 -9.03 -32.64 19.95
C TYR A 229 -10.16 -33.67 20.06
N ARG A 230 -10.28 -34.36 21.22
CA ARG A 230 -11.34 -35.34 21.49
C ARG A 230 -12.72 -34.71 21.54
N TRP A 231 -12.82 -33.53 22.16
CA TRP A 231 -14.10 -32.83 22.19
C TRP A 231 -14.58 -32.48 20.77
N LEU A 232 -13.67 -32.10 19.87
CA LEU A 232 -13.98 -31.81 18.46
C LEU A 232 -14.42 -33.04 17.65
N GLU A 233 -14.15 -34.27 18.14
CA GLU A 233 -14.64 -35.53 17.56
C GLU A 233 -16.08 -35.87 18.00
N HIS A 234 -16.60 -35.20 19.05
CA HIS A 234 -17.90 -35.53 19.58
C HIS A 234 -19.03 -35.14 18.63
N PRO A 235 -20.01 -36.02 18.36
CA PRO A 235 -21.08 -35.74 17.39
C PRO A 235 -22.00 -34.60 17.82
N ASP A 236 -22.15 -34.35 19.11
CA ASP A 236 -23.08 -33.35 19.67
C ASP A 236 -22.47 -31.93 19.75
N VAL A 237 -21.35 -31.66 19.06
CA VAL A 237 -20.83 -30.30 18.97
C VAL A 237 -21.82 -29.43 18.19
N PRO A 238 -22.46 -28.40 18.83
CA PRO A 238 -23.62 -27.72 18.26
C PRO A 238 -23.22 -26.65 17.23
N VAL A 239 -22.64 -27.07 16.12
CA VAL A 239 -22.20 -26.23 15.00
C VAL A 239 -22.26 -27.01 13.71
N HIS A 240 -22.03 -26.34 12.58
CA HIS A 240 -21.93 -27.03 11.29
C HIS A 240 -20.83 -28.13 11.36
N PRO A 241 -21.08 -29.37 10.93
CA PRO A 241 -20.19 -30.52 11.14
C PRO A 241 -18.75 -30.34 10.64
N SER A 242 -18.54 -29.52 9.62
CA SER A 242 -17.18 -29.25 9.10
C SER A 242 -16.35 -28.32 9.98
N TYR A 243 -16.94 -27.52 10.87
CA TYR A 243 -16.19 -26.54 11.67
C TYR A 243 -15.26 -27.17 12.72
N PRO A 244 -15.71 -28.20 13.48
CA PRO A 244 -14.79 -28.97 14.32
C PRO A 244 -13.61 -29.54 13.54
N ARG A 245 -13.86 -30.08 12.33
CA ARG A 245 -12.83 -30.63 11.44
C ARG A 245 -11.84 -29.57 10.97
N ALA A 246 -12.32 -28.35 10.66
CA ALA A 246 -11.42 -27.21 10.34
C ALA A 246 -10.47 -26.89 11.50
N VAL A 247 -10.99 -26.87 12.75
CA VAL A 247 -10.17 -26.62 13.93
C VAL A 247 -9.17 -27.75 14.19
N GLN A 248 -9.58 -29.02 14.03
CA GLN A 248 -8.66 -30.15 14.08
C GLN A 248 -7.55 -30.03 13.04
N LEU A 249 -7.87 -29.62 11.81
CA LEU A 249 -6.87 -29.44 10.76
C LEU A 249 -5.88 -28.30 11.11
N ILE A 250 -6.35 -27.21 11.73
CA ILE A 250 -5.46 -26.16 12.27
C ILE A 250 -4.52 -26.73 13.35
N MET A 251 -5.04 -27.56 14.27
CA MET A 251 -4.25 -28.17 15.33
C MET A 251 -3.18 -29.14 14.78
N LEU A 252 -3.51 -29.89 13.71
CA LEU A 252 -2.63 -30.88 13.10
C LEU A 252 -1.58 -30.28 12.16
N THR A 253 -1.87 -29.13 11.56
CA THR A 253 -1.01 -28.52 10.53
C THR A 253 -0.32 -27.23 10.95
N GLY A 254 -0.86 -26.57 12.00
CA GLY A 254 -0.36 -25.28 12.44
C GLY A 254 -0.60 -24.13 11.43
N GLN A 255 -1.50 -24.31 10.46
CA GLN A 255 -1.74 -23.28 9.44
C GLN A 255 -2.59 -22.12 9.96
N ARG A 256 -2.66 -21.03 9.19
CA ARG A 256 -3.50 -19.88 9.57
C ARG A 256 -4.98 -20.24 9.41
N VAL A 257 -5.79 -19.71 10.30
CA VAL A 257 -7.24 -19.96 10.26
C VAL A 257 -7.87 -19.51 8.93
N GLU A 258 -7.37 -18.42 8.36
CA GLU A 258 -7.84 -17.91 7.08
C GLU A 258 -7.54 -18.88 5.93
N GLU A 259 -6.37 -19.52 5.95
CA GLU A 259 -5.93 -20.50 4.94
C GLU A 259 -6.78 -21.77 5.01
N ILE A 260 -7.02 -22.26 6.23
CA ILE A 260 -7.88 -23.45 6.42
C ILE A 260 -9.35 -23.13 6.14
N ALA A 261 -9.88 -22.01 6.61
CA ALA A 261 -11.28 -21.63 6.39
C ALA A 261 -11.65 -21.54 4.90
N SER A 262 -10.72 -21.11 4.06
CA SER A 262 -10.88 -20.98 2.61
C SER A 262 -10.21 -22.09 1.81
N LEU A 263 -10.10 -23.31 2.37
CA LEU A 263 -9.49 -24.44 1.67
C LEU A 263 -10.47 -24.98 0.61
N HIS A 264 -10.00 -25.00 -0.64
CA HIS A 264 -10.73 -25.46 -1.82
C HIS A 264 -10.14 -26.76 -2.37
N VAL A 265 -10.94 -27.56 -3.07
CA VAL A 265 -10.52 -28.84 -3.67
C VAL A 265 -9.35 -28.67 -4.64
N ASP A 266 -9.28 -27.59 -5.38
CA ASP A 266 -8.18 -27.31 -6.32
C ASP A 266 -6.81 -27.11 -5.63
N GLN A 267 -6.82 -26.96 -4.31
CA GLN A 267 -5.61 -26.78 -3.49
C GLN A 267 -5.14 -28.08 -2.86
N TRP A 268 -5.93 -29.17 -2.98
CA TRP A 268 -5.63 -30.45 -2.37
C TRP A 268 -5.18 -31.48 -3.41
N ASP A 269 -3.94 -31.92 -3.33
CA ASP A 269 -3.42 -33.08 -4.05
C ASP A 269 -3.53 -34.32 -3.15
N ALA A 270 -4.57 -35.13 -3.38
CA ALA A 270 -4.83 -36.33 -2.60
C ALA A 270 -3.76 -37.41 -2.82
N LYS A 271 -3.15 -37.49 -4.00
CA LYS A 271 -2.11 -38.46 -4.32
C LYS A 271 -0.83 -38.18 -3.54
N GLU A 272 -0.42 -36.93 -3.55
CA GLU A 272 0.80 -36.47 -2.88
C GLU A 272 0.57 -36.07 -1.42
N ARG A 273 -0.70 -35.97 -1.02
CA ARG A 273 -1.13 -35.47 0.30
C ARG A 273 -0.55 -34.10 0.62
N ILE A 274 -0.64 -33.20 -0.34
CA ILE A 274 -0.13 -31.83 -0.26
C ILE A 274 -1.31 -30.85 -0.35
N ILE A 275 -1.30 -29.84 0.52
CA ILE A 275 -2.07 -28.63 0.29
C ILE A 275 -1.16 -27.58 -0.31
N ASP A 276 -1.57 -27.00 -1.44
CA ASP A 276 -0.84 -25.97 -2.15
C ASP A 276 -1.68 -24.70 -2.31
N TRP A 277 -1.20 -23.61 -1.69
CA TRP A 277 -1.78 -22.29 -1.84
C TRP A 277 -0.95 -21.44 -2.80
N SER A 278 -1.50 -21.10 -3.95
CA SER A 278 -0.86 -20.23 -4.94
C SER A 278 -0.65 -18.80 -4.40
N LYS A 279 -1.55 -18.35 -3.50
CA LYS A 279 -1.49 -17.02 -2.86
C LYS A 279 -1.82 -17.15 -1.37
N THR A 280 -0.93 -16.67 -0.53
CA THR A 280 -1.13 -16.57 0.91
C THR A 280 -1.21 -15.11 1.36
N LYS A 281 -1.49 -14.88 2.65
CA LYS A 281 -1.47 -13.52 3.26
C LYS A 281 -0.17 -12.77 2.99
N ASN A 282 0.95 -13.47 2.87
CA ASN A 282 2.27 -12.88 2.60
C ASN A 282 2.58 -12.76 1.10
N MET A 283 1.60 -13.04 0.22
CA MET A 283 1.76 -13.04 -1.25
C MET A 283 2.84 -14.00 -1.76
N GLN A 284 3.21 -15.01 -0.96
CA GLN A 284 4.19 -16.05 -1.32
C GLN A 284 3.46 -17.38 -1.50
N PRO A 285 3.78 -18.15 -2.55
CA PRO A 285 3.30 -19.52 -2.69
C PRO A 285 3.67 -20.36 -1.47
N HIS A 286 2.76 -21.22 -1.03
CA HIS A 286 2.96 -22.04 0.16
C HIS A 286 2.37 -23.42 -0.04
N ALA A 287 3.22 -24.43 0.01
CA ALA A 287 2.81 -25.83 -0.06
C ALA A 287 3.29 -26.57 1.19
N ILE A 288 2.41 -27.40 1.73
CA ILE A 288 2.74 -28.28 2.87
C ILE A 288 2.27 -29.73 2.62
N PRO A 289 3.09 -30.72 2.95
CA PRO A 289 2.63 -32.09 3.05
C PRO A 289 1.81 -32.25 4.34
N LEU A 290 0.76 -33.02 4.30
CA LEU A 290 -0.04 -33.29 5.49
C LEU A 290 0.52 -34.50 6.27
N PRO A 291 0.48 -34.47 7.64
CA PRO A 291 0.63 -35.67 8.44
C PRO A 291 -0.54 -36.62 8.14
N SER A 292 -0.31 -37.93 8.27
CA SER A 292 -1.34 -38.93 7.87
C SER A 292 -2.67 -38.70 8.55
N LEU A 293 -2.68 -38.36 9.83
CA LEU A 293 -3.90 -38.05 10.58
C LEU A 293 -4.67 -36.87 10.00
N ALA A 294 -3.98 -35.83 9.50
CA ALA A 294 -4.61 -34.67 8.87
C ALA A 294 -5.12 -34.99 7.46
N ALA A 295 -4.41 -35.82 6.71
CA ALA A 295 -4.85 -36.30 5.40
C ALA A 295 -6.11 -37.15 5.51
N GLU A 296 -6.13 -38.15 6.41
CA GLU A 296 -7.29 -38.97 6.73
C GLU A 296 -8.50 -38.12 7.13
N LEU A 297 -8.27 -37.08 7.96
CA LEU A 297 -9.31 -36.14 8.35
C LEU A 297 -9.88 -35.41 7.14
N LEU A 298 -9.04 -34.87 6.25
CA LEU A 298 -9.46 -34.10 5.08
C LEU A 298 -10.16 -35.00 4.06
N GLU A 299 -9.65 -36.21 3.83
CA GLU A 299 -10.26 -37.24 2.95
C GLU A 299 -11.65 -37.67 3.43
N SER A 300 -11.94 -37.60 4.73
CA SER A 300 -13.25 -37.89 5.31
C SER A 300 -14.30 -36.80 5.09
N ILE A 301 -13.95 -35.65 4.56
CA ILE A 301 -14.83 -34.51 4.36
C ILE A 301 -15.26 -34.45 2.90
N ALA A 302 -16.57 -34.56 2.65
CA ALA A 302 -17.12 -34.30 1.32
C ALA A 302 -17.14 -32.77 1.08
N PRO A 303 -16.46 -32.27 0.04
CA PRO A 303 -16.54 -30.85 -0.30
C PRO A 303 -17.95 -30.42 -0.68
N SER A 304 -18.27 -29.15 -0.47
CA SER A 304 -19.53 -28.56 -0.90
C SER A 304 -19.62 -28.48 -2.43
N LYS A 305 -20.83 -28.19 -2.96
CA LYS A 305 -21.03 -27.94 -4.39
C LYS A 305 -20.14 -26.82 -4.96
N GLY A 306 -19.69 -25.89 -4.11
CA GLY A 306 -18.75 -24.82 -4.46
C GLY A 306 -17.27 -25.22 -4.33
N GLY A 307 -16.94 -26.49 -4.07
CA GLY A 307 -15.59 -26.99 -3.93
C GLY A 307 -14.90 -26.69 -2.58
N TRP A 308 -15.62 -26.12 -1.61
CA TRP A 308 -15.08 -25.79 -0.29
C TRP A 308 -15.13 -26.96 0.68
N PHE A 309 -14.02 -27.31 1.32
CA PHE A 309 -14.01 -28.29 2.41
C PHE A 309 -14.76 -27.79 3.65
N PHE A 310 -14.73 -26.48 3.90
CA PHE A 310 -15.38 -25.84 5.04
C PHE A 310 -16.35 -24.77 4.57
N PRO A 311 -17.53 -25.16 4.09
CA PRO A 311 -18.51 -24.19 3.57
C PRO A 311 -19.13 -23.35 4.67
N SER A 312 -19.64 -22.18 4.32
CA SER A 312 -20.48 -21.37 5.19
C SER A 312 -21.85 -22.05 5.39
N ALA A 313 -22.31 -22.12 6.64
CA ALA A 313 -23.65 -22.64 6.95
C ALA A 313 -24.78 -21.80 6.33
N LYS A 314 -24.55 -20.51 6.04
CA LYS A 314 -25.54 -19.62 5.42
C LYS A 314 -25.56 -19.70 3.91
N ASP A 315 -24.42 -19.93 3.28
CA ASP A 315 -24.25 -19.97 1.83
C ASP A 315 -23.15 -20.99 1.48
N PRO A 316 -23.53 -22.25 1.19
CA PRO A 316 -22.58 -23.32 0.90
C PRO A 316 -21.73 -23.11 -0.36
N THR A 317 -22.05 -22.12 -1.18
CA THR A 317 -21.22 -21.73 -2.34
C THR A 317 -20.01 -20.90 -1.95
N LYS A 318 -19.93 -20.48 -0.69
CA LYS A 318 -18.84 -19.69 -0.11
C LYS A 318 -18.15 -20.44 1.02
N PRO A 319 -16.86 -20.14 1.30
CA PRO A 319 -16.18 -20.73 2.44
C PRO A 319 -16.70 -20.14 3.76
N VAL A 320 -16.49 -20.85 4.86
CA VAL A 320 -16.68 -20.31 6.20
C VAL A 320 -15.74 -19.13 6.43
N THR A 321 -16.20 -18.12 7.14
CA THR A 321 -15.32 -16.99 7.49
C THR A 321 -14.39 -17.36 8.65
N HIS A 322 -13.17 -16.83 8.64
CA HIS A 322 -12.24 -16.98 9.77
C HIS A 322 -12.86 -16.47 11.09
N GLY A 323 -13.70 -15.43 11.02
CA GLY A 323 -14.42 -14.91 12.19
C GLY A 323 -15.40 -15.93 12.80
N THR A 324 -16.05 -16.73 11.97
CA THR A 324 -16.93 -17.83 12.44
C THR A 324 -16.13 -18.90 13.18
N LEU A 325 -15.00 -19.36 12.62
CA LEU A 325 -14.13 -20.33 13.29
C LEU A 325 -13.48 -19.74 14.55
N TYR A 326 -13.13 -18.46 14.54
CA TYR A 326 -12.64 -17.77 15.74
C TYR A 326 -13.70 -17.77 16.84
N SER A 327 -14.92 -17.36 16.54
CA SER A 327 -16.04 -17.33 17.50
C SER A 327 -16.39 -18.72 18.01
N PHE A 328 -16.26 -19.76 17.16
CA PHE A 328 -16.49 -21.14 17.56
C PHE A 328 -15.48 -21.57 18.66
N VAL A 329 -14.17 -21.40 18.42
CA VAL A 329 -13.11 -21.74 19.41
C VAL A 329 -13.27 -20.90 20.69
N TRP A 330 -13.54 -19.60 20.54
CA TRP A 330 -13.69 -18.68 21.66
C TRP A 330 -14.85 -19.09 22.60
N ARG A 331 -16.00 -19.53 22.04
CA ARG A 331 -17.16 -19.98 22.81
C ARG A 331 -16.90 -21.26 23.64
N GLN A 332 -15.91 -22.07 23.26
CA GLN A 332 -15.59 -23.27 24.04
C GLN A 332 -14.96 -22.95 25.40
N ARG A 333 -14.30 -21.81 25.53
CA ARG A 333 -13.89 -21.24 26.79
C ARG A 333 -15.08 -21.05 27.74
N ASP A 334 -16.14 -20.41 27.25
CA ASP A 334 -17.33 -20.11 28.08
C ASP A 334 -18.08 -21.38 28.48
N ARG A 335 -17.90 -22.47 27.73
CA ARG A 335 -18.43 -23.79 28.04
C ARG A 335 -17.53 -24.65 28.95
N GLY A 336 -16.37 -24.12 29.35
CA GLY A 336 -15.44 -24.85 30.20
C GLY A 336 -14.74 -26.05 29.55
N VAL A 337 -14.84 -26.20 28.21
CA VAL A 337 -14.19 -27.31 27.49
C VAL A 337 -12.68 -27.21 27.58
N ILE A 338 -12.17 -26.01 27.36
CA ILE A 338 -10.74 -25.69 27.49
C ILE A 338 -10.56 -24.35 28.21
N PRO A 339 -9.41 -24.11 28.83
CA PRO A 339 -9.01 -22.75 29.22
C PRO A 339 -8.95 -21.83 27.99
N PHE A 340 -8.92 -20.53 28.24
CA PHE A 340 -8.88 -19.55 27.15
C PHE A 340 -7.88 -19.89 26.06
N ALA A 341 -8.38 -20.01 24.81
CA ALA A 341 -7.57 -20.19 23.62
C ALA A 341 -8.21 -19.51 22.40
N THR A 342 -7.40 -19.08 21.48
CA THR A 342 -7.78 -18.54 20.17
C THR A 342 -7.19 -19.39 19.06
N ASN A 343 -7.67 -19.24 17.81
CA ASN A 343 -7.07 -19.93 16.66
C ASN A 343 -5.55 -19.63 16.52
N ARG A 344 -5.11 -18.44 16.95
CA ARG A 344 -3.69 -18.10 16.96
C ARG A 344 -2.93 -18.91 18.01
N ASP A 345 -3.55 -19.21 19.13
CA ASP A 345 -2.94 -20.04 20.18
C ASP A 345 -2.84 -21.50 19.73
N LEU A 346 -3.80 -22.02 18.95
CA LEU A 346 -3.69 -23.34 18.33
C LEU A 346 -2.48 -23.42 17.39
N ARG A 347 -2.23 -22.38 16.62
CA ARG A 347 -1.05 -22.29 15.76
C ARG A 347 0.26 -22.22 16.59
N ARG A 348 0.28 -21.53 17.72
CA ARG A 348 1.40 -21.51 18.67
C ARG A 348 1.59 -22.88 19.30
N THR A 349 0.48 -23.56 19.67
CA THR A 349 0.48 -24.91 20.19
C THR A 349 1.18 -25.87 19.24
N TRP A 350 0.79 -25.89 17.98
CA TRP A 350 1.49 -26.70 16.96
C TRP A 350 3.00 -26.41 16.96
N LYS A 351 3.40 -25.13 16.91
CA LYS A 351 4.82 -24.74 16.86
C LYS A 351 5.60 -25.20 18.10
N THR A 352 4.99 -25.13 19.27
CA THR A 352 5.62 -25.53 20.54
C THR A 352 5.69 -27.03 20.67
N LEU A 353 4.60 -27.76 20.45
CA LEU A 353 4.57 -29.22 20.55
C LEU A 353 5.38 -29.91 19.44
N ALA A 354 5.39 -29.34 18.22
CA ALA A 354 6.28 -29.79 17.16
C ALA A 354 7.77 -29.64 17.53
N GLY A 355 8.10 -28.60 18.33
CA GLY A 355 9.42 -28.46 18.92
C GLY A 355 9.73 -29.55 19.93
N LYS A 356 8.78 -29.88 20.82
CA LYS A 356 8.88 -31.02 21.76
C LYS A 356 9.03 -32.36 21.00
N ALA A 357 8.35 -32.52 19.85
CA ALA A 357 8.52 -33.66 18.98
C ALA A 357 9.89 -33.70 18.30
N GLY A 358 10.77 -32.71 18.51
CA GLY A 358 12.13 -32.65 17.97
C GLY A 358 12.20 -32.16 16.52
N ILE A 359 11.25 -31.35 16.05
CA ILE A 359 11.29 -30.71 14.73
C ILE A 359 12.08 -29.39 14.84
N PRO A 360 13.14 -29.19 14.01
CA PRO A 360 13.95 -27.98 14.04
C PRO A 360 13.12 -26.70 13.83
N LYS A 361 13.52 -25.62 14.48
CA LYS A 361 12.81 -24.33 14.41
C LYS A 361 12.65 -23.84 12.97
N GLU A 362 13.69 -23.95 12.16
CA GLU A 362 13.67 -23.53 10.77
C GLU A 362 12.59 -24.26 9.94
N ILE A 363 12.47 -25.55 10.07
CA ILE A 363 11.46 -26.35 9.37
C ILE A 363 10.05 -26.01 9.85
N ARG A 364 9.88 -25.79 11.18
CA ARG A 364 8.60 -25.31 11.73
C ARG A 364 8.20 -23.94 11.16
N ASP A 365 9.15 -23.02 11.00
CA ASP A 365 8.92 -21.70 10.42
C ASP A 365 8.53 -21.80 8.93
N ARG A 366 9.18 -22.68 8.17
CA ARG A 366 8.84 -22.95 6.76
C ARG A 366 7.47 -23.61 6.61
N ILE A 367 7.12 -24.59 7.46
CA ILE A 367 5.79 -25.21 7.48
C ILE A 367 4.71 -24.18 7.79
N GLN A 368 4.97 -23.25 8.68
CA GLN A 368 4.02 -22.18 9.03
C GLN A 368 4.09 -20.97 8.11
N ASN A 369 4.87 -20.98 7.04
CA ASN A 369 5.03 -19.82 6.14
C ASN A 369 5.33 -18.52 6.92
N HIS A 370 6.28 -18.60 7.85
CA HIS A 370 6.82 -17.40 8.48
C HIS A 370 7.83 -16.76 7.52
N SER A 371 7.73 -15.44 7.36
CA SER A 371 8.72 -14.71 6.57
C SER A 371 10.10 -14.85 7.21
N LEU A 372 11.04 -15.43 6.47
CA LEU A 372 12.44 -15.44 6.86
C LEU A 372 12.96 -14.00 6.75
N GLN A 373 13.55 -13.50 7.84
CA GLN A 373 13.98 -12.11 7.90
C GLN A 373 15.41 -11.90 7.40
N ASP A 374 16.18 -12.99 7.31
CA ASP A 374 17.56 -12.92 6.83
C ASP A 374 17.62 -12.73 5.30
N VAL A 375 18.60 -11.93 4.87
CA VAL A 375 18.81 -11.56 3.46
C VAL A 375 19.12 -12.78 2.59
N SER A 376 19.86 -13.76 3.13
CA SER A 376 20.25 -14.98 2.42
C SER A 376 19.04 -15.82 2.06
N SER A 377 18.22 -16.18 3.05
CA SER A 377 17.01 -16.98 2.81
C SER A 377 16.00 -16.30 1.90
N LYS A 378 15.89 -14.97 2.00
CA LYS A 378 14.93 -14.20 1.20
C LYS A 378 15.33 -14.11 -0.28
N ASN A 379 16.60 -13.91 -0.57
CA ASN A 379 17.05 -13.56 -1.93
C ASN A 379 17.70 -14.72 -2.68
N TYR A 380 18.34 -15.66 -1.99
CA TYR A 380 19.18 -16.69 -2.62
C TYR A 380 18.64 -18.11 -2.47
N ASP A 381 17.89 -18.43 -1.37
CA ASP A 381 17.35 -19.76 -1.15
C ASP A 381 16.06 -19.98 -1.93
N ARG A 382 16.12 -20.84 -2.94
CA ARG A 382 14.98 -21.23 -3.81
C ARG A 382 14.51 -22.67 -3.58
N TRP A 383 15.11 -23.37 -2.62
CA TRP A 383 14.71 -24.72 -2.27
C TRP A 383 13.32 -24.75 -1.64
N ASN A 384 12.46 -25.69 -2.02
CA ASN A 384 11.08 -25.76 -1.52
C ASN A 384 10.95 -26.48 -0.18
N TYR A 385 12.01 -27.14 0.29
CA TYR A 385 12.06 -27.89 1.55
C TYR A 385 10.99 -28.98 1.69
N MET A 386 10.49 -29.53 0.60
CA MET A 386 9.42 -30.52 0.65
C MET A 386 9.86 -31.84 1.32
N PRO A 387 11.05 -32.41 1.06
CA PRO A 387 11.54 -33.60 1.76
C PRO A 387 11.63 -33.38 3.27
N GLU A 388 12.18 -32.25 3.71
CA GLU A 388 12.34 -31.88 5.10
C GLU A 388 10.99 -31.66 5.78
N LYS A 389 10.05 -31.01 5.10
CA LYS A 389 8.67 -30.85 5.57
C LYS A 389 7.97 -32.20 5.71
N ARG A 390 8.12 -33.13 4.75
CA ARG A 390 7.55 -34.50 4.83
C ARG A 390 8.09 -35.25 6.04
N ALA A 391 9.41 -35.27 6.24
CA ALA A 391 10.03 -35.90 7.39
C ALA A 391 9.54 -35.30 8.72
N ALA A 392 9.42 -33.97 8.78
CA ALA A 392 8.91 -33.26 9.95
C ALA A 392 7.43 -33.61 10.23
N MET A 393 6.59 -33.63 9.21
CA MET A 393 5.16 -33.95 9.37
C MET A 393 4.94 -35.43 9.72
N ALA A 394 5.74 -36.34 9.22
CA ALA A 394 5.70 -37.74 9.66
C ALA A 394 6.12 -37.91 11.14
N LYS A 395 7.10 -37.10 11.60
CA LYS A 395 7.50 -37.06 13.02
C LYS A 395 6.40 -36.48 13.91
N TRP A 396 5.76 -35.43 13.43
CA TRP A 396 4.60 -34.82 14.08
C TRP A 396 3.41 -35.78 14.16
N ASP A 397 3.12 -36.52 13.10
CA ASP A 397 2.05 -37.54 13.07
C ASP A 397 2.25 -38.61 14.15
N ARG A 398 3.46 -39.18 14.24
CA ARG A 398 3.80 -40.17 15.30
C ARG A 398 3.62 -39.61 16.71
N TYR A 399 4.07 -38.36 16.92
CA TYR A 399 3.94 -37.69 18.22
C TYR A 399 2.47 -37.48 18.58
N THR A 400 1.65 -36.93 17.71
CA THR A 400 0.23 -36.66 17.96
C THR A 400 -0.58 -37.92 18.13
N ARG A 401 -0.39 -38.96 17.31
CA ARG A 401 -1.02 -40.29 17.51
C ARG A 401 -0.63 -40.89 18.84
N GLY A 402 0.62 -40.76 19.26
CA GLY A 402 1.08 -41.20 20.58
C GLY A 402 0.39 -40.51 21.72
N LEU A 403 0.18 -39.17 21.65
CA LEU A 403 -0.57 -38.41 22.64
C LEU A 403 -2.04 -38.86 22.72
N LEU A 404 -2.70 -38.96 21.57
CA LEU A 404 -4.10 -39.38 21.50
C LEU A 404 -4.34 -40.81 22.00
N THR A 405 -3.39 -41.74 21.77
CA THR A 405 -3.48 -43.13 22.24
C THR A 405 -3.22 -43.27 23.74
N ARG A 406 -2.15 -42.67 24.28
CA ARG A 406 -1.76 -42.82 25.70
C ARG A 406 -2.87 -42.36 26.66
N LYS A 407 -3.64 -41.33 26.30
CA LYS A 407 -4.73 -40.82 27.14
C LYS A 407 -6.03 -41.60 27.02
N LYS A 408 -6.25 -42.33 25.92
CA LYS A 408 -7.36 -43.27 25.83
C LYS A 408 -7.20 -44.42 26.86
N LEU A 409 -5.97 -44.86 27.08
CA LEU A 409 -5.65 -45.90 28.09
C LEU A 409 -5.78 -45.40 29.53
N LYS A 410 -5.49 -44.12 29.81
CA LYS A 410 -5.64 -43.53 31.16
C LYS A 410 -7.10 -43.16 31.52
N GLN A 411 -8.01 -43.05 30.59
CA GLN A 411 -9.43 -42.84 30.81
C GLN A 411 -10.22 -44.15 30.90
N ALA A 412 -9.63 -45.24 30.41
CA ALA A 412 -10.23 -46.58 30.47
C ALA A 412 -9.73 -47.43 31.67
N ALA A 413 -8.73 -46.94 32.40
CA ALA A 413 -8.23 -47.50 33.66
C ALA A 413 -8.71 -46.63 34.85
#